data_400b2f7df6b8fe70cc7de258e16165d3
#
_entry.id   400b2f7df6b8fe70cc7de258e16165d3
#
_cell.length_a   1.000
_cell.length_b   1.000
_cell.length_c   1.000
_cell.angle_alpha   90.00
_cell.angle_beta   90.00
_cell.angle_gamma   90.00
#
_symmetry.space_group_name_H-M   'P 1'
#
loop_
_entity.id
_entity.type
_entity.pdbx_description
1 polymer ?
#
loop_
_entity_poly.entity_id
_entity_poly.type
_entity_poly.pdbx_seq_one_letter_code
_entity_poly.pdbx_strand_id
1 'polypeptide(L)'
;MLDRIAPRFARYEPLRHAGELLAGMVSGLDRKNCWTIAEHRGAATPDGLQHLLARASWDADAVRDDLCDYVIDAFGDPGAILLVDETGDVKKGTHSVGVQRQYSGTSLPTWVEAPAP
;
A
#
# COMPACT_ATOMS: atom_id res chain seq x y z
N MET A 1 -15.77 2.83 -2.27
CA MET A 1 -14.38 2.56 -2.72
C MET A 1 -14.22 1.17 -3.31
N LEU A 2 -14.51 0.07 -2.60
CA LEU A 2 -14.35 -1.29 -3.14
C LEU A 2 -15.15 -1.53 -4.42
N ASP A 3 -16.37 -1.04 -4.51
CA ASP A 3 -17.21 -1.18 -5.72
C ASP A 3 -16.59 -0.51 -6.95
N ARG A 4 -15.83 0.58 -6.76
CA ARG A 4 -15.15 1.30 -7.84
C ARG A 4 -14.04 0.46 -8.47
N ILE A 5 -13.23 -0.21 -7.63
CA ILE A 5 -12.11 -1.03 -8.09
C ILE A 5 -12.52 -2.49 -8.44
N ALA A 6 -13.74 -2.90 -8.10
CA ALA A 6 -14.19 -4.28 -8.33
C ALA A 6 -14.05 -4.75 -9.78
N PRO A 7 -14.30 -3.93 -10.83
CA PRO A 7 -14.13 -4.33 -12.22
C PRO A 7 -12.68 -4.64 -12.62
N ARG A 8 -11.70 -4.25 -11.81
CA ARG A 8 -10.26 -4.48 -12.07
C ARG A 8 -9.78 -5.85 -11.61
N PHE A 9 -10.67 -6.63 -11.00
CA PHE A 9 -10.39 -7.98 -10.51
C PHE A 9 -11.14 -9.01 -11.35
N ALA A 10 -10.41 -9.98 -11.91
CA ALA A 10 -11.00 -11.05 -12.71
C ALA A 10 -11.83 -12.04 -11.89
N ARG A 11 -11.63 -12.10 -10.56
CA ARG A 11 -12.30 -13.03 -9.64
C ARG A 11 -12.69 -12.34 -8.36
N TYR A 12 -13.72 -12.88 -7.70
CA TYR A 12 -14.23 -12.34 -6.44
C TYR A 12 -13.26 -12.50 -5.26
N GLU A 13 -12.53 -13.63 -5.18
CA GLU A 13 -11.65 -13.90 -4.04
C GLU A 13 -10.54 -12.85 -3.88
N PRO A 14 -9.77 -12.48 -4.93
CA PRO A 14 -8.81 -11.38 -4.83
C PRO A 14 -9.43 -10.05 -4.42
N LEU A 15 -10.61 -9.71 -4.92
CA LEU A 15 -11.32 -8.49 -4.51
C LEU A 15 -11.69 -8.53 -3.01
N ARG A 16 -12.19 -9.67 -2.51
CA ARG A 16 -12.49 -9.84 -1.09
C ARG A 16 -11.23 -9.67 -0.25
N HIS A 17 -10.12 -10.30 -0.64
CA HIS A 17 -8.83 -10.15 0.06
C HIS A 17 -8.30 -8.72 0.00
N ALA A 18 -8.51 -7.99 -1.09
CA ALA A 18 -8.18 -6.56 -1.17
C ALA A 18 -8.96 -5.75 -0.12
N GLY A 19 -10.26 -6.03 0.04
CA GLY A 19 -11.07 -5.42 1.09
C GLY A 19 -10.58 -5.75 2.51
N GLU A 20 -10.21 -7.01 2.75
CA GLU A 20 -9.64 -7.44 4.04
C GLU A 20 -8.30 -6.78 4.34
N LEU A 21 -7.42 -6.67 3.33
CA LEU A 21 -6.13 -5.98 3.44
C LEU A 21 -6.33 -4.51 3.79
N LEU A 22 -7.18 -3.81 3.05
CA LEU A 22 -7.49 -2.39 3.30
C LEU A 22 -8.03 -2.16 4.71
N ALA A 23 -8.99 -2.98 5.14
CA ALA A 23 -9.56 -2.89 6.49
C ALA A 23 -8.48 -3.14 7.57
N GLY A 24 -7.57 -4.09 7.33
CA GLY A 24 -6.44 -4.36 8.21
C GLY A 24 -5.43 -3.20 8.25
N MET A 25 -5.15 -2.58 7.10
CA MET A 25 -4.23 -1.45 7.02
C MET A 25 -4.71 -0.21 7.78
N VAL A 26 -6.03 0.04 7.81
CA VAL A 26 -6.61 1.17 8.56
C VAL A 26 -6.99 0.80 10.00
N SER A 27 -6.81 -0.45 10.42
CA SER A 27 -7.09 -0.90 11.77
C SER A 27 -6.06 -0.41 12.78
N GLY A 28 -6.36 -0.54 14.08
CA GLY A 28 -5.47 -0.22 15.18
C GLY A 28 -4.37 -1.25 15.47
N LEU A 29 -4.04 -2.14 14.51
CA LEU A 29 -2.95 -3.11 14.68
C LEU A 29 -1.60 -2.42 14.79
N ASP A 30 -0.81 -2.75 15.81
CA ASP A 30 0.56 -2.25 15.99
C ASP A 30 1.48 -2.67 14.86
N ARG A 31 1.29 -3.87 14.35
CA ARG A 31 2.06 -4.44 13.26
C ARG A 31 1.13 -4.84 12.11
N LYS A 32 1.37 -4.32 10.92
CA LYS A 32 0.55 -4.56 9.73
C LYS A 32 1.32 -5.37 8.71
N ASN A 33 1.02 -6.66 8.64
CA ASN A 33 1.53 -7.61 7.64
C ASN A 33 0.45 -8.65 7.35
N CYS A 34 0.68 -9.51 6.35
CA CYS A 34 -0.33 -10.50 5.95
C CYS A 34 -0.75 -11.44 7.08
N TRP A 35 0.14 -11.78 8.03
CA TRP A 35 -0.17 -12.65 9.16
C TRP A 35 -1.09 -11.96 10.16
N THR A 36 -0.68 -10.80 10.65
CA THR A 36 -1.43 -10.08 11.69
C THR A 36 -2.78 -9.58 11.16
N ILE A 37 -2.84 -9.19 9.88
CA ILE A 37 -4.11 -8.79 9.25
C ILE A 37 -5.02 -10.00 9.06
N ALA A 38 -4.49 -11.15 8.58
CA ALA A 38 -5.27 -12.37 8.42
C ALA A 38 -5.86 -12.84 9.76
N GLU A 39 -5.05 -12.90 10.81
CA GLU A 39 -5.47 -13.26 12.16
C GLU A 39 -6.54 -12.29 12.69
N HIS A 40 -6.32 -10.98 12.57
CA HIS A 40 -7.28 -9.95 12.97
C HIS A 40 -8.62 -10.08 12.24
N ARG A 41 -8.61 -10.56 11.01
CA ARG A 41 -9.82 -10.79 10.20
C ARG A 41 -10.42 -12.19 10.38
N GLY A 42 -9.87 -13.01 11.27
CA GLY A 42 -10.35 -14.36 11.58
C GLY A 42 -9.97 -15.42 10.55
N ALA A 43 -8.98 -15.15 9.69
CA ALA A 43 -8.45 -16.14 8.75
C ALA A 43 -7.42 -17.04 9.46
N ALA A 44 -7.45 -18.33 9.14
CA ALA A 44 -6.53 -19.32 9.73
C ALA A 44 -5.09 -19.16 9.22
N THR A 45 -4.91 -18.63 8.01
CA THR A 45 -3.60 -18.47 7.36
C THR A 45 -3.54 -17.14 6.59
N PRO A 46 -2.35 -16.58 6.33
CA PRO A 46 -2.17 -15.38 5.51
C PRO A 46 -2.21 -15.64 4.01
N ASP A 47 -2.39 -16.88 3.57
CA ASP A 47 -2.20 -17.31 2.17
C ASP A 47 -3.02 -16.49 1.17
N GLY A 48 -4.27 -16.15 1.52
CA GLY A 48 -5.13 -15.33 0.67
C GLY A 48 -4.57 -13.92 0.43
N LEU A 49 -4.08 -13.27 1.48
CA LEU A 49 -3.47 -11.94 1.37
C LEU A 49 -2.11 -11.99 0.65
N GLN A 50 -1.31 -13.02 0.93
CA GLN A 50 -0.04 -13.23 0.22
C GLN A 50 -0.27 -13.53 -1.26
N HIS A 51 -1.28 -14.35 -1.59
CA HIS A 51 -1.66 -14.61 -2.98
C HIS A 51 -2.10 -13.35 -3.71
N LEU A 52 -2.91 -12.50 -3.05
CA LEU A 52 -3.33 -11.21 -3.60
C LEU A 52 -2.14 -10.36 -4.04
N LEU A 53 -1.12 -10.26 -3.17
CA LEU A 53 0.03 -9.39 -3.40
C LEU A 53 1.06 -9.96 -4.37
N ALA A 54 1.17 -11.31 -4.46
CA ALA A 54 2.26 -11.94 -5.20
C ALA A 54 1.84 -12.63 -6.50
N ARG A 55 0.58 -13.11 -6.61
CA ARG A 55 0.18 -14.04 -7.68
C ARG A 55 -1.18 -13.76 -8.31
N ALA A 56 -2.05 -13.01 -7.63
CA ALA A 56 -3.38 -12.73 -8.16
C ALA A 56 -3.28 -11.84 -9.40
N SER A 57 -4.11 -12.15 -10.39
CA SER A 57 -4.22 -11.31 -11.59
C SER A 57 -5.27 -10.23 -11.35
N TRP A 58 -4.84 -8.98 -11.33
CA TRP A 58 -5.66 -7.78 -11.28
C TRP A 58 -4.88 -6.61 -11.89
N ASP A 59 -5.61 -5.62 -12.38
CA ASP A 59 -5.02 -4.46 -13.03
C ASP A 59 -4.65 -3.40 -11.99
N ALA A 60 -3.38 -3.41 -11.57
CA ALA A 60 -2.87 -2.51 -10.54
C ALA A 60 -2.86 -1.05 -11.00
N ASP A 61 -2.58 -0.80 -12.27
CA ASP A 61 -2.56 0.56 -12.83
C ASP A 61 -3.96 1.15 -12.89
N ALA A 62 -4.93 0.38 -13.37
CA ALA A 62 -6.31 0.81 -13.39
C ALA A 62 -6.89 0.98 -11.97
N VAL A 63 -6.49 0.16 -10.99
CA VAL A 63 -6.86 0.37 -9.57
C VAL A 63 -6.29 1.67 -9.05
N ARG A 64 -5.03 1.98 -9.36
CA ARG A 64 -4.42 3.26 -8.96
C ARG A 64 -5.18 4.44 -9.56
N ASP A 65 -5.52 4.38 -10.83
CA ASP A 65 -6.24 5.44 -11.53
C ASP A 65 -7.65 5.62 -10.94
N ASP A 66 -8.39 4.54 -10.69
CA ASP A 66 -9.68 4.58 -9.99
C ASP A 66 -9.58 5.19 -8.58
N LEU A 67 -8.47 4.95 -7.88
CA LEU A 67 -8.23 5.55 -6.55
C LEU A 67 -7.88 7.04 -6.64
N CYS A 68 -7.11 7.45 -7.64
CA CYS A 68 -6.85 8.87 -7.91
C CYS A 68 -8.15 9.62 -8.19
N ASP A 69 -9.00 9.06 -9.05
CA ASP A 69 -10.32 9.65 -9.35
C ASP A 69 -11.20 9.71 -8.09
N TYR A 70 -11.18 8.66 -7.27
CA TYR A 70 -11.92 8.65 -5.99
C TYR A 70 -11.45 9.78 -5.05
N VAL A 71 -10.14 10.02 -4.95
CA VAL A 71 -9.59 11.10 -4.12
C VAL A 71 -9.97 12.46 -4.68
N ILE A 72 -9.89 12.63 -6.00
CA ILE A 72 -10.28 13.88 -6.67
C ILE A 72 -11.77 14.16 -6.48
N ASP A 73 -12.64 13.16 -6.63
CA ASP A 73 -14.09 13.29 -6.43
C ASP A 73 -14.44 13.67 -4.99
N ALA A 74 -13.67 13.13 -4.00
CA ALA A 74 -13.96 13.34 -2.59
C ALA A 74 -13.35 14.62 -2.00
N PHE A 75 -12.19 15.03 -2.48
CA PHE A 75 -11.35 16.08 -1.89
C PHE A 75 -10.86 17.11 -2.90
N GLY A 76 -11.15 16.94 -4.20
CA GLY A 76 -10.68 17.83 -5.24
C GLY A 76 -11.21 19.25 -5.06
N ASP A 77 -10.33 20.22 -5.17
CA ASP A 77 -10.63 21.65 -5.14
C ASP A 77 -9.89 22.33 -6.31
N PRO A 78 -10.56 23.13 -7.15
CA PRO A 78 -9.90 23.85 -8.24
C PRO A 78 -8.76 24.78 -7.81
N GLY A 79 -8.75 25.20 -6.54
CA GLY A 79 -7.69 26.01 -5.94
C GLY A 79 -6.61 25.18 -5.21
N ALA A 80 -6.71 23.85 -5.23
CA ALA A 80 -5.75 22.99 -4.55
C ALA A 80 -4.35 23.09 -5.15
N ILE A 81 -3.34 23.05 -4.28
CA ILE A 81 -1.92 22.99 -4.67
C ILE A 81 -1.42 21.59 -4.42
N LEU A 82 -0.84 20.95 -5.45
CA LEU A 82 -0.17 19.68 -5.31
C LEU A 82 1.20 19.88 -4.65
N LEU A 83 1.35 19.36 -3.45
CA LEU A 83 2.64 19.29 -2.77
C LEU A 83 3.21 17.89 -2.97
N VAL A 84 4.42 17.84 -3.54
CA VAL A 84 5.17 16.57 -3.70
C VAL A 84 6.39 16.66 -2.81
N ASP A 85 6.52 15.72 -1.89
CA ASP A 85 7.65 15.61 -0.98
C ASP A 85 8.21 14.19 -0.99
N GLU A 86 9.51 14.05 -0.75
CA GLU A 86 10.15 12.76 -0.66
C GLU A 86 9.95 12.17 0.73
N THR A 87 9.41 10.94 0.80
CA THR A 87 9.28 10.19 2.04
C THR A 87 10.39 9.15 2.13
N GLY A 88 11.20 9.23 3.16
CA GLY A 88 12.28 8.28 3.40
C GLY A 88 11.96 7.31 4.52
N ASP A 89 12.07 6.02 4.26
CA ASP A 89 12.00 4.96 5.27
C ASP A 89 13.40 4.58 5.76
N VAL A 90 13.63 4.67 7.08
CA VAL A 90 14.89 4.26 7.68
C VAL A 90 14.98 2.75 7.75
N LYS A 91 15.85 2.15 6.95
CA LYS A 91 16.12 0.71 6.99
C LYS A 91 17.43 0.40 7.69
N LYS A 92 17.43 -0.67 8.48
CA LYS A 92 18.63 -1.23 9.11
C LYS A 92 19.07 -2.48 8.36
N GLY A 93 20.33 -2.55 8.01
CA GLY A 93 20.94 -3.74 7.40
C GLY A 93 21.93 -3.40 6.31
N THR A 94 22.82 -4.32 6.04
CA THR A 94 23.90 -4.19 5.04
C THR A 94 23.53 -4.80 3.69
N HIS A 95 22.34 -5.43 3.56
CA HIS A 95 21.90 -6.17 2.38
C HIS A 95 20.52 -5.75 1.88
N SER A 96 20.03 -4.58 2.28
CA SER A 96 18.75 -4.07 1.77
C SER A 96 18.93 -3.54 0.36
N VAL A 97 18.09 -4.01 -0.58
CA VAL A 97 18.08 -3.54 -1.98
C VAL A 97 17.38 -2.17 -2.03
N GLY A 98 17.86 -1.28 -2.91
CA GLY A 98 17.26 0.05 -3.08
C GLY A 98 17.55 1.03 -1.95
N VAL A 99 18.59 0.80 -1.14
CA VAL A 99 18.97 1.65 -0.01
C VAL A 99 20.19 2.47 -0.37
N GLN A 100 20.12 3.78 -0.21
CA GLN A 100 21.28 4.65 -0.30
C GLN A 100 21.34 5.63 0.88
N ARG A 101 22.50 6.23 1.10
CA ARG A 101 22.67 7.25 2.11
C ARG A 101 22.06 8.56 1.61
N GLN A 102 21.02 9.03 2.26
CA GLN A 102 20.33 10.25 1.89
C GLN A 102 20.20 11.17 3.09
N TYR A 103 20.31 12.48 2.86
CA TYR A 103 20.04 13.48 3.88
C TYR A 103 18.52 13.59 4.06
N SER A 104 18.06 13.42 5.29
CA SER A 104 16.67 13.65 5.67
C SER A 104 16.67 14.79 6.71
N GLY A 105 15.89 15.83 6.47
CA GLY A 105 15.78 16.98 7.38
C GLY A 105 15.26 16.66 8.79
N THR A 106 14.77 15.45 9.00
CA THR A 106 14.14 15.00 10.26
C THR A 106 14.93 13.95 11.03
N SER A 107 15.98 13.38 10.47
CA SER A 107 16.78 12.35 11.16
C SER A 107 18.26 12.55 10.90
N LEU A 108 19.08 12.23 11.92
CA LEU A 108 20.54 12.08 11.79
C LEU A 108 20.87 11.13 10.62
N PRO A 109 22.05 11.24 9.96
CA PRO A 109 22.38 10.53 8.74
C PRO A 109 22.26 9.01 8.92
N THR A 110 21.12 8.50 8.53
CA THR A 110 20.76 7.08 8.50
C THR A 110 20.56 6.67 7.05
N TRP A 111 20.67 5.40 6.78
CA TRP A 111 20.40 4.85 5.44
C TRP A 111 18.90 4.93 5.14
N VAL A 112 18.55 5.59 4.06
CA VAL A 112 17.16 5.76 3.59
C VAL A 112 17.02 5.09 2.24
N GLU A 113 15.87 4.49 1.97
CA GLU A 113 15.59 3.90 0.68
C GLU A 113 15.47 5.00 -0.39
N ALA A 114 16.23 4.87 -1.46
CA ALA A 114 16.05 5.74 -2.61
C ALA A 114 14.91 5.23 -3.49
N PRO A 115 14.12 6.11 -4.11
CA PRO A 115 13.23 5.68 -5.18
C PRO A 115 14.05 4.99 -6.28
N ALA A 116 13.56 3.86 -6.77
CA ALA A 116 14.17 3.18 -7.91
C ALA A 116 14.14 4.11 -9.14
N PRO A 117 15.19 4.13 -9.97
CA PRO A 117 15.23 4.90 -11.21
C PRO A 117 14.17 4.44 -12.20
#